data_745c720fb2713ec4242089441532d134
#
_entry.id   745c720fb2713ec4242089441532d134
#
_cell.length_a   1.000
_cell.length_b   1.000
_cell.length_c   1.000
_cell.angle_alpha   90.00
_cell.angle_beta   90.00
_cell.angle_gamma   90.00
#
_symmetry.space_group_name_H-M   'P 1'
#
loop_
_entity.id
_entity.type
_entity.pdbx_description
1 polymer ?
#
loop_
_entity_poly.entity_id
_entity_poly.type
_entity_poly.pdbx_seq_one_letter_code
_entity_poly.pdbx_strand_id
1 'polypeptide(L)'
;MSDSTQTWEDAVLWLRSQPDQADLVRACFYDDPLAAAAERYYRSSEWAAVRALLPPGPGLALDMGSGRGIAAYALARDGWRVVALEPDPSAIVGAGAIRALSAECGLGIEVVQDWGEKLPFSDSRFDLVHCRQALHHARDLGRLCLEIGRVLKPGARFIATREHVISHREDLARFLDSHPLHHLYGGEKAYLLDEYKKAIRGGGVRLTEIFNPLQSEINTFPETLRGIKCRMASRVAFPFPDLIPDFVLGLRGRFLRQPGRLYSFVGEKRVDG
;
A
#
# COMPACT_ATOMS: atom_id res chain seq x y z
N MET A 1 9.05 -24.37 -11.96
CA MET A 1 8.51 -23.11 -12.50
C MET A 1 7.16 -23.46 -13.08
N SER A 2 6.07 -23.25 -12.33
CA SER A 2 4.73 -23.42 -12.91
C SER A 2 4.48 -22.21 -13.78
N ASP A 3 4.30 -22.42 -15.09
CA ASP A 3 3.68 -21.46 -15.98
C ASP A 3 2.24 -21.25 -15.49
N SER A 4 2.05 -20.34 -14.52
CA SER A 4 0.70 -19.91 -14.20
C SER A 4 0.26 -19.01 -15.36
N THR A 5 -0.58 -19.53 -16.22
CA THR A 5 -1.19 -18.81 -17.35
C THR A 5 -2.26 -17.79 -16.88
N GLN A 6 -2.50 -17.68 -15.57
CA GLN A 6 -3.54 -16.82 -14.99
C GLN A 6 -3.03 -15.39 -14.83
N THR A 7 -3.86 -14.43 -15.24
CA THR A 7 -3.63 -13.01 -15.01
C THR A 7 -3.99 -12.60 -13.58
N TRP A 8 -3.58 -11.41 -13.16
CA TRP A 8 -4.04 -10.83 -11.91
C TRP A 8 -5.58 -10.69 -11.84
N GLU A 9 -6.20 -10.33 -12.95
CA GLU A 9 -7.66 -10.29 -13.08
C GLU A 9 -8.30 -11.65 -12.80
N ASP A 10 -7.78 -12.72 -13.41
CA ASP A 10 -8.29 -14.08 -13.21
C ASP A 10 -8.18 -14.51 -11.74
N ALA A 11 -7.06 -14.17 -11.08
CA ALA A 11 -6.84 -14.48 -9.68
C ALA A 11 -7.86 -13.77 -8.77
N VAL A 12 -8.14 -12.49 -9.03
CA VAL A 12 -9.14 -11.72 -8.26
C VAL A 12 -10.56 -12.21 -8.54
N LEU A 13 -10.90 -12.54 -9.79
CA LEU A 13 -12.20 -13.10 -10.13
C LEU A 13 -12.41 -14.46 -9.45
N TRP A 14 -11.39 -15.32 -9.46
CA TRP A 14 -11.42 -16.58 -8.72
C TRP A 14 -11.64 -16.33 -7.22
N LEU A 15 -10.88 -15.41 -6.60
CA LEU A 15 -11.03 -15.08 -5.18
C LEU A 15 -12.46 -14.63 -4.85
N ARG A 16 -13.06 -13.78 -5.71
CA ARG A 16 -14.45 -13.33 -5.55
C ARG A 16 -15.47 -14.46 -5.62
N SER A 17 -15.17 -15.51 -6.37
CA SER A 17 -16.06 -16.67 -6.52
C SER A 17 -16.04 -17.62 -5.32
N GLN A 18 -15.10 -17.43 -4.35
CA GLN A 18 -14.97 -18.28 -3.16
C GLN A 18 -15.82 -17.72 -2.00
N PRO A 19 -16.90 -18.41 -1.57
CA PRO A 19 -17.78 -17.87 -0.52
C PRO A 19 -17.07 -17.68 0.84
N ASP A 20 -16.08 -18.52 1.15
CA ASP A 20 -15.28 -18.48 2.37
C ASP A 20 -14.23 -17.36 2.37
N GLN A 21 -13.99 -16.71 1.22
CA GLN A 21 -13.05 -15.61 1.05
C GLN A 21 -13.71 -14.22 1.03
N ALA A 22 -15.01 -14.12 1.28
CA ALA A 22 -15.75 -12.85 1.21
C ALA A 22 -15.17 -11.76 2.10
N ASP A 23 -14.70 -12.10 3.30
CA ASP A 23 -14.07 -11.15 4.22
C ASP A 23 -12.72 -10.65 3.67
N LEU A 24 -11.93 -11.54 3.06
CA LEU A 24 -10.67 -11.16 2.43
C LEU A 24 -10.90 -10.25 1.21
N VAL A 25 -11.85 -10.62 0.34
CA VAL A 25 -12.26 -9.81 -0.82
C VAL A 25 -12.64 -8.39 -0.36
N ARG A 26 -13.44 -8.29 0.71
CA ARG A 26 -13.88 -7.02 1.28
C ARG A 26 -12.73 -6.24 1.94
N ALA A 27 -11.84 -6.91 2.66
CA ALA A 27 -10.68 -6.29 3.32
C ALA A 27 -9.64 -5.77 2.30
N CYS A 28 -9.52 -6.44 1.15
CA CYS A 28 -8.64 -6.03 0.05
C CYS A 28 -9.31 -5.06 -0.93
N PHE A 29 -10.60 -4.71 -0.73
CA PHE A 29 -11.37 -3.82 -1.61
C PHE A 29 -11.53 -4.37 -3.04
N TYR A 30 -11.61 -5.70 -3.17
CA TYR A 30 -11.85 -6.37 -4.46
C TYR A 30 -13.32 -6.57 -4.76
N ASP A 31 -14.22 -6.26 -3.84
CA ASP A 31 -15.68 -6.34 -4.02
C ASP A 31 -16.22 -5.21 -4.94
N ASP A 32 -17.42 -5.45 -5.46
CA ASP A 32 -18.16 -4.48 -6.26
C ASP A 32 -19.48 -4.07 -5.54
N PRO A 33 -20.04 -2.91 -5.84
CA PRO A 33 -19.57 -1.91 -6.81
C PRO A 33 -18.27 -1.23 -6.37
N LEU A 34 -17.37 -0.96 -7.34
CA LEU A 34 -16.06 -0.37 -7.05
C LEU A 34 -16.16 0.98 -6.33
N ALA A 35 -17.10 1.84 -6.71
CA ALA A 35 -17.31 3.11 -6.05
C ALA A 35 -17.66 2.95 -4.55
N ALA A 36 -18.43 1.92 -4.19
CA ALA A 36 -18.72 1.61 -2.79
C ALA A 36 -17.49 1.09 -2.03
N ALA A 37 -16.66 0.27 -2.68
CA ALA A 37 -15.40 -0.20 -2.11
C ALA A 37 -14.41 0.97 -1.89
N ALA A 38 -14.29 1.88 -2.86
CA ALA A 38 -13.45 3.07 -2.78
C ALA A 38 -13.93 4.05 -1.68
N GLU A 39 -15.25 4.27 -1.57
CA GLU A 39 -15.82 5.10 -0.50
C GLU A 39 -15.61 4.45 0.88
N ARG A 40 -15.68 3.13 0.98
CA ARG A 40 -15.38 2.41 2.22
C ARG A 40 -13.91 2.57 2.62
N TYR A 41 -12.97 2.51 1.64
CA TYR A 41 -11.56 2.82 1.89
C TYR A 41 -11.39 4.25 2.38
N TYR A 42 -11.99 5.23 1.70
CA TYR A 42 -11.94 6.64 2.07
C TYR A 42 -12.39 6.91 3.51
N ARG A 43 -13.39 6.14 4.01
CA ARG A 43 -13.90 6.23 5.39
C ARG A 43 -13.18 5.32 6.38
N SER A 44 -12.24 4.52 5.94
CA SER A 44 -11.54 3.56 6.79
C SER A 44 -10.57 4.23 7.77
N SER A 45 -10.26 3.52 8.86
CA SER A 45 -9.20 3.92 9.77
C SER A 45 -7.82 3.89 9.10
N GLU A 46 -7.63 3.02 8.10
CA GLU A 46 -6.42 3.01 7.28
C GLU A 46 -6.23 4.36 6.57
N TRP A 47 -7.25 4.83 5.82
CA TRP A 47 -7.14 6.11 5.11
C TRP A 47 -7.05 7.30 6.07
N ALA A 48 -7.78 7.28 7.19
CA ALA A 48 -7.67 8.33 8.20
C ALA A 48 -6.22 8.47 8.72
N ALA A 49 -5.54 7.35 8.94
CA ALA A 49 -4.14 7.35 9.37
C ALA A 49 -3.18 7.79 8.24
N VAL A 50 -3.43 7.40 6.98
CA VAL A 50 -2.65 7.89 5.81
C VAL A 50 -2.84 9.39 5.64
N ARG A 51 -4.09 9.88 5.72
CA ARG A 51 -4.42 11.31 5.59
C ARG A 51 -3.66 12.17 6.59
N ALA A 52 -3.46 11.70 7.82
CA ALA A 52 -2.69 12.41 8.83
C ALA A 52 -1.19 12.56 8.49
N LEU A 53 -0.68 11.78 7.52
CA LEU A 53 0.70 11.83 7.05
C LEU A 53 0.88 12.68 5.78
N LEU A 54 -0.22 13.08 5.14
CA LEU A 54 -0.17 13.91 3.93
C LEU A 54 0.43 15.29 4.24
N PRO A 55 1.16 15.88 3.29
CA PRO A 55 1.67 17.24 3.46
C PRO A 55 0.53 18.26 3.48
N PRO A 56 0.76 19.45 4.03
CA PRO A 56 -0.24 20.52 4.06
C PRO A 56 -0.68 20.96 2.66
N GLY A 57 -2.00 21.04 2.45
CA GLY A 57 -2.62 21.51 1.23
C GLY A 57 -2.57 20.51 0.07
N PRO A 58 -3.57 20.54 -0.82
CA PRO A 58 -3.59 19.68 -1.99
C PRO A 58 -2.59 20.17 -3.05
N GLY A 59 -1.87 19.24 -3.66
CA GLY A 59 -0.93 19.46 -4.76
C GLY A 59 -1.16 18.46 -5.88
N LEU A 60 -0.09 18.06 -6.57
CA LEU A 60 -0.08 17.00 -7.56
C LEU A 60 0.47 15.74 -6.94
N ALA A 61 -0.36 14.70 -6.85
CA ALA A 61 0.00 13.39 -6.31
C ALA A 61 0.17 12.35 -7.42
N LEU A 62 1.17 11.48 -7.27
CA LEU A 62 1.30 10.23 -8.01
C LEU A 62 0.87 9.09 -7.08
N ASP A 63 -0.17 8.36 -7.43
CA ASP A 63 -0.52 7.07 -6.82
C ASP A 63 0.06 5.96 -7.70
N MET A 64 1.07 5.26 -7.21
CA MET A 64 1.87 4.32 -7.99
C MET A 64 1.53 2.88 -7.65
N GLY A 65 1.24 2.06 -8.69
CA GLY A 65 0.66 0.74 -8.52
C GLY A 65 -0.76 0.86 -7.98
N SER A 66 -1.57 1.70 -8.65
CA SER A 66 -2.89 2.11 -8.16
C SER A 66 -3.92 0.98 -8.10
N GLY A 67 -3.67 -0.16 -8.79
CA GLY A 67 -4.62 -1.27 -8.87
C GLY A 67 -5.99 -0.82 -9.36
N ARG A 68 -7.02 -0.96 -8.52
CA ARG A 68 -8.39 -0.51 -8.81
C ARG A 68 -8.63 0.98 -8.54
N GLY A 69 -7.62 1.74 -8.10
CA GLY A 69 -7.70 3.18 -7.88
C GLY A 69 -8.31 3.62 -6.55
N ILE A 70 -8.42 2.75 -5.54
CA ILE A 70 -9.04 3.13 -4.25
C ILE A 70 -8.27 4.23 -3.52
N ALA A 71 -6.93 4.22 -3.58
CA ALA A 71 -6.11 5.25 -2.97
C ALA A 71 -6.10 6.53 -3.83
N ALA A 72 -6.06 6.40 -5.16
CA ALA A 72 -6.24 7.54 -6.08
C ALA A 72 -7.59 8.23 -5.87
N TYR A 73 -8.67 7.45 -5.70
CA TYR A 73 -9.99 7.96 -5.32
C TYR A 73 -9.93 8.78 -4.03
N ALA A 74 -9.32 8.22 -2.98
CA ALA A 74 -9.26 8.86 -1.67
C ALA A 74 -8.45 10.16 -1.69
N LEU A 75 -7.32 10.20 -2.41
CA LEU A 75 -6.53 11.40 -2.65
C LEU A 75 -7.35 12.47 -3.40
N ALA A 76 -8.05 12.08 -4.48
CA ALA A 76 -8.87 13.01 -5.25
C ALA A 76 -10.05 13.58 -4.42
N ARG A 77 -10.68 12.77 -3.57
CA ARG A 77 -11.72 13.21 -2.61
C ARG A 77 -11.18 14.20 -1.57
N ASP A 78 -9.92 14.10 -1.20
CA ASP A 78 -9.24 15.06 -0.32
C ASP A 78 -8.70 16.29 -1.08
N GLY A 79 -9.03 16.44 -2.37
CA GLY A 79 -8.75 17.62 -3.18
C GLY A 79 -7.41 17.59 -3.93
N TRP A 80 -6.67 16.47 -3.92
CA TRP A 80 -5.44 16.33 -4.69
C TRP A 80 -5.73 16.20 -6.19
N ARG A 81 -4.89 16.81 -7.02
CA ARG A 81 -4.81 16.41 -8.43
C ARG A 81 -4.04 15.10 -8.49
N VAL A 82 -4.63 14.07 -9.08
CA VAL A 82 -4.09 12.72 -9.01
C VAL A 82 -3.72 12.20 -10.38
N VAL A 83 -2.50 11.70 -10.48
CA VAL A 83 -2.04 10.82 -11.55
C VAL A 83 -1.95 9.41 -10.95
N ALA A 84 -2.69 8.48 -11.51
CA ALA A 84 -2.66 7.06 -11.15
C ALA A 84 -1.79 6.30 -12.17
N LEU A 85 -0.71 5.68 -11.71
CA LEU A 85 0.15 4.81 -12.54
C LEU A 85 -0.22 3.36 -12.28
N GLU A 86 -0.63 2.65 -13.34
CA GLU A 86 -1.01 1.24 -13.24
C GLU A 86 -0.69 0.50 -14.55
N PRO A 87 0.22 -0.49 -14.55
CA PRO A 87 0.60 -1.18 -15.79
C PRO A 87 -0.47 -2.12 -16.34
N ASP A 88 -1.32 -2.68 -15.47
CA ASP A 88 -2.38 -3.62 -15.89
C ASP A 88 -3.52 -2.86 -16.59
N PRO A 89 -3.88 -3.22 -17.85
CA PRO A 89 -4.98 -2.57 -18.57
C PRO A 89 -6.37 -2.95 -18.06
N SER A 90 -6.49 -3.96 -17.22
CA SER A 90 -7.75 -4.59 -16.78
C SER A 90 -8.84 -3.58 -16.41
N ALA A 91 -10.06 -3.86 -16.87
CA ALA A 91 -11.25 -3.11 -16.46
C ALA A 91 -11.76 -3.50 -15.05
N ILE A 92 -11.20 -4.56 -14.45
CA ILE A 92 -11.62 -5.08 -13.13
C ILE A 92 -10.62 -4.71 -12.04
N VAL A 93 -9.32 -4.84 -12.31
CA VAL A 93 -8.26 -4.69 -11.31
C VAL A 93 -7.18 -3.67 -11.65
N GLY A 94 -7.24 -3.03 -12.82
CA GLY A 94 -6.17 -2.20 -13.36
C GLY A 94 -6.63 -0.83 -13.85
N ALA A 95 -5.92 -0.29 -14.82
CA ALA A 95 -6.11 1.06 -15.38
C ALA A 95 -7.53 1.31 -15.93
N GLY A 96 -8.17 0.27 -16.49
CA GLY A 96 -9.57 0.35 -16.94
C GLY A 96 -10.53 0.57 -15.76
N ALA A 97 -10.33 -0.12 -14.64
CA ALA A 97 -11.13 0.07 -13.44
C ALA A 97 -10.98 1.49 -12.87
N ILE A 98 -9.76 2.05 -12.87
CA ILE A 98 -9.51 3.43 -12.41
C ILE A 98 -10.26 4.44 -13.28
N ARG A 99 -10.20 4.28 -14.62
CA ARG A 99 -10.92 5.18 -15.55
C ARG A 99 -12.43 5.13 -15.32
N ALA A 100 -12.99 3.93 -15.14
CA ALA A 100 -14.41 3.76 -14.84
C ALA A 100 -14.80 4.43 -13.51
N LEU A 101 -14.03 4.20 -12.43
CA LEU A 101 -14.23 4.80 -11.12
C LEU A 101 -14.14 6.35 -11.18
N SER A 102 -13.12 6.86 -11.88
CA SER A 102 -12.93 8.31 -12.06
C SER A 102 -14.10 8.96 -12.79
N ALA A 103 -14.60 8.34 -13.86
CA ALA A 103 -15.74 8.82 -14.62
C ALA A 103 -17.04 8.76 -13.82
N GLU A 104 -17.32 7.64 -13.15
CA GLU A 104 -18.52 7.43 -12.32
C GLU A 104 -18.60 8.46 -11.18
N CYS A 105 -17.47 8.78 -10.55
CA CYS A 105 -17.41 9.67 -9.40
C CYS A 105 -17.05 11.13 -9.74
N GLY A 106 -16.77 11.46 -11.01
CA GLY A 106 -16.45 12.81 -11.46
C GLY A 106 -15.13 13.37 -10.89
N LEU A 107 -14.10 12.52 -10.67
CA LEU A 107 -12.91 12.90 -9.92
C LEU A 107 -11.74 13.43 -10.77
N GLY A 108 -11.75 13.29 -12.09
CA GLY A 108 -10.70 13.80 -12.98
C GLY A 108 -9.32 13.19 -12.76
N ILE A 109 -9.25 11.89 -12.35
CA ILE A 109 -7.99 11.17 -12.16
C ILE A 109 -7.34 10.92 -13.52
N GLU A 110 -6.10 11.41 -13.72
CA GLU A 110 -5.28 11.08 -14.88
C GLU A 110 -4.75 9.65 -14.71
N VAL A 111 -4.94 8.79 -15.74
CA VAL A 111 -4.50 7.39 -15.67
C VAL A 111 -3.40 7.16 -16.68
N VAL A 112 -2.21 6.80 -16.19
CA VAL A 112 -1.03 6.47 -16.99
C VAL A 112 -0.75 4.97 -16.87
N GLN A 113 -0.65 4.31 -18.03
CA GLN A 113 -0.43 2.87 -18.13
C GLN A 113 1.04 2.60 -18.43
N ASP A 114 1.87 2.45 -17.38
CA ASP A 114 3.30 2.22 -17.51
C ASP A 114 3.87 1.55 -16.24
N TRP A 115 5.12 1.10 -16.32
CA TRP A 115 5.87 0.48 -15.23
C TRP A 115 6.63 1.51 -14.39
N GLY A 116 6.71 1.27 -13.08
CA GLY A 116 7.32 2.20 -12.13
C GLY A 116 8.85 2.36 -12.25
N GLU A 117 9.56 1.38 -12.82
CA GLU A 117 11.03 1.41 -12.95
C GLU A 117 11.52 2.37 -14.04
N LYS A 118 10.62 2.94 -14.83
CA LYS A 118 10.91 4.00 -15.81
C LYS A 118 9.67 4.88 -15.97
N LEU A 119 9.57 5.89 -15.13
CA LEU A 119 8.40 6.76 -15.10
C LEU A 119 8.39 7.75 -16.27
N PRO A 120 7.27 7.88 -17.02
CA PRO A 120 7.15 8.79 -18.16
C PRO A 120 6.88 10.24 -17.71
N PHE A 121 7.51 10.67 -16.62
CA PHE A 121 7.33 11.99 -16.03
C PHE A 121 8.65 12.73 -15.95
N SER A 122 8.59 14.06 -16.01
CA SER A 122 9.75 14.94 -15.76
C SER A 122 10.20 14.86 -14.31
N ASP A 123 11.46 15.22 -14.09
CA ASP A 123 12.02 15.39 -12.75
C ASP A 123 11.22 16.45 -11.96
N SER A 124 11.13 16.24 -10.64
CA SER A 124 10.54 17.23 -9.72
C SER A 124 9.12 17.65 -10.09
N ARG A 125 8.27 16.70 -10.50
CA ARG A 125 6.87 16.96 -10.92
C ARG A 125 5.88 16.91 -9.76
N PHE A 126 6.06 15.98 -8.80
CA PHE A 126 5.04 15.64 -7.82
C PHE A 126 5.33 16.20 -6.43
N ASP A 127 4.26 16.64 -5.76
CA ASP A 127 4.26 17.06 -4.36
C ASP A 127 4.11 15.89 -3.39
N LEU A 128 3.59 14.77 -3.89
CA LEU A 128 3.39 13.51 -3.15
C LEU A 128 3.58 12.33 -4.12
N VAL A 129 4.32 11.31 -3.68
CA VAL A 129 4.23 9.96 -4.24
C VAL A 129 3.69 9.03 -3.17
N HIS A 130 2.57 8.39 -3.47
CA HIS A 130 1.92 7.39 -2.64
C HIS A 130 2.00 6.02 -3.31
N CYS A 131 2.27 4.99 -2.52
CA CYS A 131 2.28 3.59 -2.94
C CYS A 131 1.51 2.78 -1.89
N ARG A 132 0.55 1.96 -2.29
CA ARG A 132 -0.14 1.05 -1.38
C ARG A 132 0.03 -0.38 -1.84
N GLN A 133 0.78 -1.17 -1.08
CA GLN A 133 1.10 -2.56 -1.47
C GLN A 133 1.67 -2.65 -2.90
N ALA A 134 2.63 -1.81 -3.23
CA ALA A 134 3.14 -1.68 -4.59
C ALA A 134 4.66 -1.88 -4.71
N LEU A 135 5.45 -1.44 -3.73
CA LEU A 135 6.90 -1.54 -3.82
C LEU A 135 7.40 -3.00 -3.88
N HIS A 136 6.71 -3.91 -3.20
CA HIS A 136 7.11 -5.33 -3.19
C HIS A 136 6.88 -6.02 -4.53
N HIS A 137 6.08 -5.48 -5.43
CA HIS A 137 5.92 -6.00 -6.80
C HIS A 137 7.03 -5.55 -7.76
N ALA A 138 7.90 -4.60 -7.35
CA ALA A 138 8.98 -4.13 -8.20
C ALA A 138 9.86 -5.28 -8.70
N ARG A 139 10.24 -5.24 -9.98
CA ARG A 139 11.26 -6.13 -10.57
C ARG A 139 12.64 -5.74 -10.04
N ASP A 140 12.89 -4.43 -9.94
CA ASP A 140 14.06 -3.81 -9.34
C ASP A 140 13.61 -2.70 -8.37
N LEU A 141 13.60 -3.02 -7.07
CA LEU A 141 13.20 -2.10 -6.02
C LEU A 141 14.11 -0.85 -5.96
N GLY A 142 15.40 -1.02 -6.24
CA GLY A 142 16.36 0.09 -6.26
C GLY A 142 16.05 1.07 -7.39
N ARG A 143 15.80 0.54 -8.59
CA ARG A 143 15.44 1.34 -9.77
C ARG A 143 14.11 2.05 -9.58
N LEU A 144 13.11 1.36 -9.05
CA LEU A 144 11.80 1.96 -8.72
C LEU A 144 11.98 3.14 -7.76
N CYS A 145 12.73 2.97 -6.67
CA CYS A 145 12.96 4.03 -5.70
C CYS A 145 13.77 5.21 -6.27
N LEU A 146 14.69 4.97 -7.21
CA LEU A 146 15.41 6.04 -7.94
C LEU A 146 14.42 6.89 -8.77
N GLU A 147 13.50 6.26 -9.50
CA GLU A 147 12.48 6.97 -10.27
C GLU A 147 11.51 7.74 -9.36
N ILE A 148 11.06 7.15 -8.25
CA ILE A 148 10.28 7.85 -7.22
C ILE A 148 10.99 9.12 -6.78
N GLY A 149 12.25 9.01 -6.40
CA GLY A 149 13.01 10.16 -5.97
C GLY A 149 13.24 11.20 -7.07
N ARG A 150 13.41 10.77 -8.33
CA ARG A 150 13.59 11.68 -9.48
C ARG A 150 12.34 12.53 -9.71
N VAL A 151 11.15 11.91 -9.66
CA VAL A 151 9.89 12.63 -9.96
C VAL A 151 9.34 13.46 -8.79
N LEU A 152 9.80 13.20 -7.56
CA LEU A 152 9.45 14.01 -6.39
C LEU A 152 10.14 15.36 -6.44
N LYS A 153 9.43 16.44 -6.16
CA LYS A 153 10.01 17.76 -5.91
C LYS A 153 10.91 17.74 -4.67
N PRO A 154 11.95 18.58 -4.60
CA PRO A 154 12.72 18.76 -3.36
C PRO A 154 11.79 19.07 -2.18
N GLY A 155 11.96 18.35 -1.06
CA GLY A 155 11.11 18.46 0.13
C GLY A 155 9.73 17.80 0.04
N ALA A 156 9.36 17.25 -1.13
CA ALA A 156 8.06 16.59 -1.32
C ALA A 156 7.98 15.26 -0.55
N ARG A 157 6.73 14.85 -0.27
CA ARG A 157 6.40 13.71 0.58
C ARG A 157 6.38 12.40 -0.22
N PHE A 158 6.98 11.37 0.38
CA PHE A 158 6.87 9.98 -0.03
C PHE A 158 6.15 9.18 1.05
N ILE A 159 5.16 8.37 0.67
CA ILE A 159 4.41 7.47 1.55
C ILE A 159 4.27 6.13 0.86
N ALA A 160 4.83 5.06 1.44
CA ALA A 160 4.58 3.68 1.01
C ALA A 160 3.93 2.91 2.15
N THR A 161 2.78 2.28 1.87
CA THR A 161 1.96 1.65 2.89
C THR A 161 1.79 0.16 2.67
N ARG A 162 1.79 -0.60 3.78
CA ARG A 162 1.44 -2.03 3.81
C ARG A 162 2.36 -2.90 2.95
N GLU A 163 3.66 -2.61 2.95
CA GLU A 163 4.65 -3.40 2.22
C GLU A 163 5.00 -4.68 2.97
N HIS A 164 5.09 -5.80 2.26
CA HIS A 164 5.41 -7.11 2.82
C HIS A 164 6.89 -7.22 3.22
N VAL A 165 7.14 -7.53 4.50
CA VAL A 165 8.48 -7.65 5.07
C VAL A 165 8.73 -9.05 5.61
N ILE A 166 9.90 -9.61 5.29
CA ILE A 166 10.45 -10.85 5.84
C ILE A 166 11.62 -10.56 6.79
N SER A 167 11.92 -11.50 7.69
CA SER A 167 13.05 -11.38 8.62
C SER A 167 14.34 -11.95 8.04
N HIS A 168 14.24 -13.04 7.31
CA HIS A 168 15.32 -13.75 6.66
C HIS A 168 14.91 -14.08 5.23
N ARG A 169 15.88 -14.25 4.31
CA ARG A 169 15.58 -14.58 2.91
C ARG A 169 14.87 -15.93 2.75
N GLU A 170 15.15 -16.85 3.65
CA GLU A 170 14.54 -18.18 3.72
C GLU A 170 13.04 -18.11 4.07
N ASP A 171 12.59 -17.01 4.68
CA ASP A 171 11.18 -16.80 4.98
C ASP A 171 10.32 -16.52 3.72
N LEU A 172 10.96 -16.16 2.60
CA LEU A 172 10.25 -15.83 1.36
C LEU A 172 9.41 -17.01 0.88
N ALA A 173 9.95 -18.20 0.85
CA ALA A 173 9.22 -19.41 0.42
C ALA A 173 7.95 -19.59 1.26
N ARG A 174 8.07 -19.52 2.60
CA ARG A 174 6.91 -19.64 3.51
C ARG A 174 5.88 -18.55 3.32
N PHE A 175 6.32 -17.32 3.03
CA PHE A 175 5.41 -16.21 2.71
C PHE A 175 4.62 -16.52 1.43
N LEU A 176 5.31 -16.90 0.37
CA LEU A 176 4.71 -17.18 -0.94
C LEU A 176 3.76 -18.39 -0.86
N ASP A 177 4.15 -19.45 -0.14
CA ASP A 177 3.32 -20.65 0.08
C ASP A 177 2.04 -20.34 0.89
N SER A 178 2.07 -19.32 1.74
CA SER A 178 0.90 -18.91 2.53
C SER A 178 0.06 -17.83 1.88
N HIS A 179 0.53 -17.22 0.77
CA HIS A 179 -0.16 -16.10 0.15
C HIS A 179 -1.28 -16.57 -0.79
N PRO A 180 -2.56 -16.21 -0.54
CA PRO A 180 -3.70 -16.80 -1.23
C PRO A 180 -3.66 -16.65 -2.76
N LEU A 181 -3.12 -15.53 -3.25
CA LEU A 181 -3.12 -15.19 -4.68
C LEU A 181 -1.82 -15.57 -5.39
N HIS A 182 -0.71 -15.79 -4.64
CA HIS A 182 0.58 -16.12 -5.26
C HIS A 182 0.51 -17.40 -6.10
N HIS A 183 -0.22 -18.43 -5.60
CA HIS A 183 -0.39 -19.68 -6.32
C HIS A 183 -1.16 -19.57 -7.63
N LEU A 184 -1.92 -18.50 -7.82
CA LEU A 184 -2.74 -18.26 -9.00
C LEU A 184 -1.96 -17.51 -10.08
N TYR A 185 -1.34 -16.37 -9.77
CA TYR A 185 -0.69 -15.52 -10.78
C TYR A 185 0.83 -15.34 -10.58
N GLY A 186 1.39 -15.71 -9.42
CA GLY A 186 2.84 -15.80 -9.22
C GLY A 186 3.59 -14.47 -9.01
N GLY A 187 2.91 -13.34 -8.85
CA GLY A 187 3.50 -12.00 -8.85
C GLY A 187 3.97 -11.46 -7.49
N GLU A 188 3.70 -12.17 -6.39
CA GLU A 188 3.99 -11.68 -5.04
C GLU A 188 5.48 -11.76 -4.69
N LYS A 189 5.92 -10.80 -3.89
CA LYS A 189 7.28 -10.73 -3.33
C LYS A 189 7.25 -10.13 -1.92
N ALA A 190 8.35 -10.31 -1.20
CA ALA A 190 8.62 -9.63 0.06
C ALA A 190 10.12 -9.37 0.17
N TYR A 191 10.50 -8.26 0.78
CA TYR A 191 11.90 -7.88 0.97
C TYR A 191 12.24 -7.80 2.46
N LEU A 192 13.54 -7.80 2.76
CA LEU A 192 14.02 -7.47 4.10
C LEU A 192 13.75 -5.99 4.39
N LEU A 193 13.50 -5.66 5.66
CA LEU A 193 13.28 -4.27 6.08
C LEU A 193 14.45 -3.35 5.67
N ASP A 194 15.69 -3.85 5.74
CA ASP A 194 16.86 -3.05 5.39
C ASP A 194 17.03 -2.89 3.86
N GLU A 195 16.50 -3.80 3.05
CA GLU A 195 16.45 -3.63 1.58
C GLU A 195 15.53 -2.47 1.21
N TYR A 196 14.33 -2.38 1.79
CA TYR A 196 13.45 -1.21 1.59
C TYR A 196 14.14 0.09 2.01
N LYS A 197 14.71 0.13 3.22
CA LYS A 197 15.42 1.32 3.73
C LYS A 197 16.55 1.75 2.81
N LYS A 198 17.35 0.79 2.31
CA LYS A 198 18.46 1.04 1.40
C LYS A 198 17.97 1.58 0.06
N ALA A 199 16.94 0.96 -0.52
CA ALA A 199 16.37 1.38 -1.80
C ALA A 199 15.75 2.79 -1.72
N ILE A 200 14.92 3.05 -0.72
CA ILE A 200 14.26 4.35 -0.52
C ILE A 200 15.32 5.46 -0.31
N ARG A 201 16.32 5.23 0.54
CA ARG A 201 17.41 6.19 0.74
C ARG A 201 18.28 6.38 -0.50
N GLY A 202 18.51 5.31 -1.26
CA GLY A 202 19.22 5.34 -2.55
C GLY A 202 18.51 6.17 -3.59
N GLY A 203 17.15 6.24 -3.56
CA GLY A 203 16.34 7.13 -4.36
C GLY A 203 16.38 8.61 -3.93
N GLY A 204 17.22 8.97 -2.93
CA GLY A 204 17.32 10.35 -2.45
C GLY A 204 16.17 10.76 -1.52
N VAL A 205 15.42 9.80 -0.96
CA VAL A 205 14.38 10.06 0.03
C VAL A 205 14.92 9.85 1.44
N ARG A 206 14.79 10.85 2.30
CA ARG A 206 15.09 10.77 3.73
C ARG A 206 13.88 10.18 4.45
N LEU A 207 14.01 8.97 4.98
CA LEU A 207 12.97 8.36 5.80
C LEU A 207 12.78 9.17 7.10
N THR A 208 11.55 9.58 7.36
CA THR A 208 11.15 10.31 8.57
C THR A 208 10.48 9.38 9.58
N GLU A 209 9.65 8.43 9.07
CA GLU A 209 8.94 7.48 9.92
C GLU A 209 8.92 6.09 9.26
N ILE A 210 8.89 5.05 10.09
CA ILE A 210 8.69 3.66 9.69
C ILE A 210 7.72 3.04 10.69
N PHE A 211 6.53 2.69 10.22
CA PHE A 211 5.53 2.03 11.05
C PHE A 211 5.68 0.51 10.94
N ASN A 212 5.89 -0.14 12.08
CA ASN A 212 5.88 -1.60 12.16
C ASN A 212 4.43 -2.16 12.16
N PRO A 213 4.25 -3.48 12.12
CA PRO A 213 2.93 -4.10 11.93
C PRO A 213 1.83 -3.69 12.94
N LEU A 214 2.19 -3.27 14.15
CA LEU A 214 1.23 -2.94 15.21
C LEU A 214 1.31 -1.47 15.66
N GLN A 215 1.91 -0.60 14.87
CA GLN A 215 2.16 0.79 15.27
C GLN A 215 1.17 1.79 14.67
N SER A 216 0.41 1.40 13.64
CA SER A 216 -0.52 2.28 12.94
C SER A 216 -1.71 1.48 12.39
N GLU A 217 -2.88 2.11 12.37
CA GLU A 217 -4.09 1.61 11.68
C GLU A 217 -3.83 1.29 10.19
N ILE A 218 -2.81 1.92 9.60
CA ILE A 218 -2.40 1.62 8.22
C ILE A 218 -2.06 0.13 8.08
N ASN A 219 -1.30 -0.44 9.02
CA ASN A 219 -0.82 -1.82 8.92
C ASN A 219 -1.77 -2.83 9.56
N THR A 220 -2.63 -2.40 10.48
CA THR A 220 -3.53 -3.31 11.21
C THR A 220 -4.89 -3.49 10.55
N PHE A 221 -5.32 -2.55 9.69
CA PHE A 221 -6.60 -2.65 9.00
C PHE A 221 -6.79 -4.02 8.31
N PRO A 222 -7.97 -4.65 8.39
CA PRO A 222 -9.26 -4.12 8.86
C PRO A 222 -9.43 -4.07 10.39
N GLU A 223 -8.47 -4.58 11.15
CA GLU A 223 -8.51 -4.51 12.60
C GLU A 223 -8.00 -3.17 13.11
N THR A 224 -8.61 -2.66 14.18
CA THR A 224 -8.18 -1.41 14.83
C THR A 224 -7.14 -1.67 15.92
N LEU A 225 -6.28 -0.69 16.20
CA LEU A 225 -5.36 -0.75 17.35
C LEU A 225 -6.12 -0.97 18.65
N ARG A 226 -7.30 -0.34 18.80
CA ARG A 226 -8.19 -0.55 19.95
C ARG A 226 -8.67 -1.99 20.04
N GLY A 227 -9.08 -2.60 18.92
CA GLY A 227 -9.47 -4.01 18.86
C GLY A 227 -8.35 -4.95 19.33
N ILE A 228 -7.10 -4.66 18.89
CA ILE A 228 -5.90 -5.39 19.33
C ILE A 228 -5.70 -5.25 20.85
N LYS A 229 -5.82 -4.02 21.41
CA LYS A 229 -5.74 -3.78 22.86
C LYS A 229 -6.80 -4.56 23.62
N CYS A 230 -8.05 -4.56 23.13
CA CYS A 230 -9.14 -5.34 23.74
C CYS A 230 -8.81 -6.83 23.80
N ARG A 231 -8.33 -7.42 22.69
CA ARG A 231 -7.90 -8.84 22.68
C ARG A 231 -6.70 -9.11 23.59
N MET A 232 -5.75 -8.19 23.69
CA MET A 232 -4.63 -8.32 24.63
C MET A 232 -5.10 -8.29 26.08
N ALA A 233 -5.96 -7.32 26.40
CA ALA A 233 -6.53 -7.14 27.74
C ALA A 233 -7.36 -8.36 28.18
N SER A 234 -8.20 -8.91 27.27
CA SER A 234 -9.02 -10.08 27.59
C SER A 234 -8.20 -11.33 27.90
N ARG A 235 -7.03 -11.53 27.29
CA ARG A 235 -6.14 -12.67 27.54
C ARG A 235 -5.56 -12.70 28.96
N VAL A 236 -5.49 -11.56 29.61
CA VAL A 236 -4.95 -11.38 30.96
C VAL A 236 -5.99 -10.88 31.95
N ALA A 237 -7.28 -10.96 31.56
CA ALA A 237 -8.41 -10.47 32.34
C ALA A 237 -8.26 -9.00 32.82
N PHE A 238 -7.59 -8.15 32.03
CA PHE A 238 -7.42 -6.73 32.33
C PHE A 238 -8.64 -5.93 31.85
N PRO A 239 -9.37 -5.24 32.74
CA PRO A 239 -10.68 -4.67 32.39
C PRO A 239 -10.59 -3.33 31.63
N PHE A 240 -9.42 -2.71 31.49
CA PHE A 240 -9.27 -1.37 30.93
C PHE A 240 -8.34 -1.36 29.71
N PRO A 241 -8.77 -1.88 28.52
CA PRO A 241 -7.91 -1.96 27.33
C PRO A 241 -7.38 -0.62 26.86
N ASP A 242 -8.15 0.46 27.03
CA ASP A 242 -7.77 1.82 26.62
C ASP A 242 -6.60 2.40 27.45
N LEU A 243 -6.30 1.82 28.62
CA LEU A 243 -5.12 2.18 29.42
C LEU A 243 -3.82 1.51 28.90
N ILE A 244 -3.90 0.58 27.94
CA ILE A 244 -2.71 0.01 27.30
C ILE A 244 -2.11 1.07 26.37
N PRO A 245 -0.91 1.60 26.65
CA PRO A 245 -0.31 2.62 25.80
C PRO A 245 0.05 2.10 24.40
N ASP A 246 -0.04 2.94 23.38
CA ASP A 246 0.26 2.55 21.99
C ASP A 246 1.70 2.06 21.81
N PHE A 247 2.65 2.58 22.59
CA PHE A 247 4.04 2.12 22.52
C PHE A 247 4.20 0.62 22.85
N VAL A 248 3.30 0.04 23.66
CA VAL A 248 3.28 -1.41 23.96
C VAL A 248 2.99 -2.22 22.69
N LEU A 249 2.05 -1.76 21.87
CA LEU A 249 1.79 -2.36 20.56
C LEU A 249 2.99 -2.19 19.63
N GLY A 250 3.56 -1.00 19.57
CA GLY A 250 4.76 -0.72 18.79
C GLY A 250 5.94 -1.61 19.19
N LEU A 251 6.17 -1.81 20.48
CA LEU A 251 7.21 -2.71 21.00
C LEU A 251 6.93 -4.16 20.56
N ARG A 252 5.69 -4.64 20.77
CA ARG A 252 5.29 -5.99 20.35
C ARG A 252 5.47 -6.17 18.83
N GLY A 253 5.10 -5.18 18.02
CA GLY A 253 5.24 -5.20 16.57
C GLY A 253 6.69 -5.39 16.09
N ARG A 254 7.68 -4.87 16.85
CA ARG A 254 9.11 -5.06 16.55
C ARG A 254 9.57 -6.50 16.67
N PHE A 255 8.93 -7.28 17.55
CA PHE A 255 9.28 -8.68 17.79
C PHE A 255 8.48 -9.66 16.94
N LEU A 256 7.52 -9.19 16.15
CA LEU A 256 6.83 -10.06 15.20
C LEU A 256 7.80 -10.56 14.13
N ARG A 257 7.76 -11.88 13.89
CA ARG A 257 8.61 -12.56 12.90
C ARG A 257 7.81 -13.23 11.79
N GLN A 258 6.48 -13.04 11.81
CA GLN A 258 5.64 -13.60 10.75
C GLN A 258 6.12 -13.12 9.38
N PRO A 259 6.40 -14.04 8.43
CA PRO A 259 6.74 -13.66 7.06
C PRO A 259 5.59 -12.88 6.40
N GLY A 260 5.93 -11.85 5.62
CA GLY A 260 4.94 -11.02 4.95
C GLY A 260 4.21 -10.01 5.85
N ARG A 261 4.69 -9.80 7.09
CA ARG A 261 4.13 -8.76 7.96
C ARG A 261 4.26 -7.38 7.34
N LEU A 262 3.27 -6.52 7.58
CA LEU A 262 3.15 -5.23 6.91
C LEU A 262 3.96 -4.14 7.60
N TYR A 263 4.68 -3.38 6.81
CA TYR A 263 5.36 -2.15 7.21
C TYR A 263 4.95 -1.00 6.32
N SER A 264 5.00 0.22 6.87
CA SER A 264 4.78 1.44 6.10
C SER A 264 5.93 2.42 6.31
N PHE A 265 6.24 3.18 5.26
CA PHE A 265 7.39 4.07 5.19
C PHE A 265 6.93 5.47 4.82
N VAL A 266 7.42 6.46 5.56
CA VAL A 266 7.21 7.87 5.28
C VAL A 266 8.55 8.54 5.14
N GLY A 267 8.67 9.43 4.15
CA GLY A 267 9.91 10.16 3.91
C GLY A 267 9.68 11.45 3.15
N GLU A 268 10.77 12.16 2.95
CA GLU A 268 10.81 13.41 2.20
C GLU A 268 11.97 13.38 1.22
N LYS A 269 11.74 13.86 -0.01
CA LYS A 269 12.82 14.05 -0.97
C LYS A 269 13.84 15.01 -0.40
N ARG A 270 15.12 14.63 -0.41
CA ARG A 270 16.19 15.53 0.03
C ARG A 270 16.19 16.80 -0.81
N VAL A 271 16.41 17.91 -0.13
CA VAL A 271 16.74 19.18 -0.76
C VAL A 271 18.26 19.13 -0.94
N ASP A 272 18.70 19.06 -2.19
CA ASP A 272 20.12 19.19 -2.48
C ASP A 272 20.56 20.59 -2.05
N GLY A 273 21.50 20.66 -1.12
CA GLY A 273 22.06 21.90 -0.57
C GLY A 273 23.05 22.55 -1.55
#